data_4cc194cf6eb0acaccecc5857f941e936
#
_entry.id   4cc194cf6eb0acaccecc5857f941e936
#
_cell.length_a   1.000
_cell.length_b   1.000
_cell.length_c   1.000
_cell.angle_alpha   90.00
_cell.angle_beta   90.00
_cell.angle_gamma   90.00
#
_symmetry.space_group_name_H-M   'P 1'
#
loop_
_entity.id
_entity.type
_entity.pdbx_description
1 polymer ?
#
loop_
_entity_poly.entity_id
_entity_poly.type
_entity_poly.pdbx_seq_one_letter_code
_entity_poly.pdbx_strand_id
1 'polypeptide(L)'
;MVSNSVWNSIPSQLAKENKKFIYGVVKQGARAKDYELAIQWLIDAGLVYKISRVKTLGLPLKIHEVISAFKLYLLDCGLLGAMSKTPPALLLLPNNDNTGKGDFTENFVCCQLESLRQIPIYYYSKENSQLELDFVIQTGMQVIPVEVKAEENLQSKSLKATIAKYPGMKGLRFSMSDYREQDGITNVPLYGARGYLETYI
;
A
#
# COMPACT_ATOMS: atom_id res chain seq x y z
N MET A 1 6.56 -25.89 -7.43
CA MET A 1 5.42 -25.17 -8.04
C MET A 1 5.67 -23.68 -7.97
N VAL A 2 5.49 -22.98 -9.08
CA VAL A 2 5.83 -21.54 -9.24
C VAL A 2 4.97 -20.66 -8.30
N SER A 3 3.68 -20.97 -8.15
CA SER A 3 2.77 -20.23 -7.28
C SER A 3 3.24 -20.22 -5.80
N ASN A 4 3.76 -21.33 -5.29
CA ASN A 4 4.28 -21.39 -3.92
C ASN A 4 5.53 -20.51 -3.75
N SER A 5 6.37 -20.40 -4.78
CA SER A 5 7.56 -19.54 -4.72
C SER A 5 7.17 -18.06 -4.66
N VAL A 6 6.20 -17.64 -5.47
CA VAL A 6 5.64 -16.27 -5.41
C VAL A 6 5.04 -16.03 -4.03
N TRP A 7 4.14 -16.91 -3.59
CA TRP A 7 3.45 -16.83 -2.30
C TRP A 7 4.43 -16.65 -1.15
N ASN A 8 5.39 -17.54 -1.02
CA ASN A 8 6.38 -17.52 0.05
C ASN A 8 7.30 -16.28 0.02
N SER A 9 7.42 -15.60 -1.13
CA SER A 9 8.24 -14.39 -1.25
C SER A 9 7.53 -13.12 -0.75
N ILE A 10 6.21 -13.12 -0.60
CA ILE A 10 5.43 -11.91 -0.31
C ILE A 10 5.88 -11.21 0.97
N PRO A 11 6.08 -11.86 2.12
CA PRO A 11 6.53 -11.17 3.32
C PRO A 11 7.87 -10.44 3.11
N SER A 12 8.83 -11.09 2.44
CA SER A 12 10.13 -10.46 2.14
C SER A 12 10.07 -9.38 1.06
N GLN A 13 9.04 -9.38 0.20
CA GLN A 13 8.78 -8.29 -0.74
C GLN A 13 8.22 -7.07 0.00
N LEU A 14 7.29 -7.27 0.93
CA LEU A 14 6.69 -6.21 1.74
C LEU A 14 7.68 -5.59 2.73
N ALA A 15 8.62 -6.36 3.25
CA ALA A 15 9.65 -5.86 4.17
C ALA A 15 10.72 -4.95 3.52
N LYS A 16 10.64 -4.70 2.21
CA LYS A 16 11.54 -3.75 1.53
C LYS A 16 11.02 -2.33 1.67
N GLU A 17 11.94 -1.37 1.63
CA GLU A 17 11.61 0.05 1.76
C GLU A 17 10.49 0.50 0.78
N ASN A 18 10.58 0.11 -0.50
CA ASN A 18 9.60 0.52 -1.51
C ASN A 18 8.52 -0.54 -1.81
N LYS A 19 8.57 -1.71 -1.17
CA LYS A 19 7.62 -2.83 -1.29
C LYS A 19 7.28 -3.26 -2.74
N LYS A 20 7.99 -2.74 -3.73
CA LYS A 20 7.79 -3.10 -5.13
C LYS A 20 8.12 -4.58 -5.33
N PHE A 21 7.25 -5.30 -6.03
CA PHE A 21 7.48 -6.70 -6.37
C PHE A 21 8.69 -6.86 -7.30
N ILE A 22 9.65 -7.67 -6.92
CA ILE A 22 10.89 -7.93 -7.65
C ILE A 22 11.00 -9.43 -7.92
N TYR A 23 10.93 -9.83 -9.16
CA TYR A 23 10.99 -11.24 -9.56
C TYR A 23 12.29 -11.93 -9.09
N GLY A 24 13.41 -11.21 -9.09
CA GLY A 24 14.70 -11.70 -8.61
C GLY A 24 14.73 -12.12 -7.14
N VAL A 25 13.77 -11.62 -6.31
CA VAL A 25 13.61 -12.06 -4.90
C VAL A 25 12.93 -13.43 -4.82
N VAL A 26 12.06 -13.75 -5.78
CA VAL A 26 11.44 -15.08 -5.87
C VAL A 26 12.51 -16.12 -6.23
N LYS A 27 13.32 -15.80 -7.24
CA LYS A 27 14.45 -16.63 -7.69
C LYS A 27 15.43 -15.76 -8.49
N GLN A 28 16.72 -15.95 -8.28
CA GLN A 28 17.75 -15.28 -9.07
C GLN A 28 17.56 -15.54 -10.57
N GLY A 29 17.56 -14.49 -11.39
CA GLY A 29 17.32 -14.58 -12.83
C GLY A 29 15.88 -14.78 -13.26
N ALA A 30 14.91 -14.73 -12.31
CA ALA A 30 13.47 -14.83 -12.60
C ALA A 30 13.00 -13.70 -13.52
N ARG A 31 12.14 -14.03 -14.48
CA ARG A 31 11.53 -13.09 -15.41
C ARG A 31 10.02 -13.03 -15.22
N ALA A 32 9.40 -11.90 -15.57
CA ALA A 32 7.96 -11.68 -15.46
C ALA A 32 7.15 -12.84 -16.09
N LYS A 33 7.47 -13.22 -17.31
CA LYS A 33 6.79 -14.29 -18.06
C LYS A 33 6.70 -15.64 -17.32
N ASP A 34 7.65 -15.89 -16.41
CA ASP A 34 7.72 -17.18 -15.70
C ASP A 34 6.75 -17.21 -14.49
N TYR A 35 6.27 -16.03 -14.05
CA TYR A 35 5.51 -15.86 -12.81
C TYR A 35 4.17 -15.16 -12.97
N GLU A 36 3.88 -14.54 -14.13
CA GLU A 36 2.63 -13.78 -14.34
C GLU A 36 1.38 -14.63 -14.12
N LEU A 37 1.35 -15.86 -14.66
CA LEU A 37 0.23 -16.78 -14.45
C LEU A 37 0.08 -17.18 -12.98
N ALA A 38 1.19 -17.35 -12.26
CA ALA A 38 1.15 -17.68 -10.84
C ALA A 38 0.62 -16.52 -9.99
N ILE A 39 1.01 -15.30 -10.31
CA ILE A 39 0.50 -14.09 -9.67
C ILE A 39 -0.98 -13.94 -9.98
N GLN A 40 -1.40 -14.10 -11.25
CA GLN A 40 -2.80 -14.00 -11.63
C GLN A 40 -3.65 -15.05 -10.91
N TRP A 41 -3.16 -16.28 -10.80
CA TRP A 41 -3.85 -17.32 -10.05
C TRP A 41 -4.06 -16.96 -8.56
N LEU A 42 -3.04 -16.35 -7.91
CA LEU A 42 -3.18 -15.89 -6.53
C LEU A 42 -4.19 -14.74 -6.39
N ILE A 43 -4.27 -13.85 -7.38
CA ILE A 43 -5.26 -12.75 -7.45
C ILE A 43 -6.66 -13.35 -7.62
N ASP A 44 -6.85 -14.24 -8.59
CA ASP A 44 -8.14 -14.86 -8.91
C ASP A 44 -8.67 -15.72 -7.74
N ALA A 45 -7.76 -16.33 -6.99
CA ALA A 45 -8.07 -17.05 -5.76
C ALA A 45 -8.41 -16.12 -4.57
N GLY A 46 -8.28 -14.79 -4.74
CA GLY A 46 -8.54 -13.80 -3.67
C GLY A 46 -7.52 -13.82 -2.55
N LEU A 47 -6.33 -14.39 -2.77
CA LEU A 47 -5.29 -14.54 -1.75
C LEU A 47 -4.39 -13.30 -1.65
N VAL A 48 -4.29 -12.53 -2.73
CA VAL A 48 -3.47 -11.32 -2.80
C VAL A 48 -4.18 -10.18 -3.52
N TYR A 49 -3.84 -8.97 -3.15
CA TYR A 49 -4.20 -7.74 -3.85
C TYR A 49 -2.99 -7.22 -4.61
N LYS A 50 -3.18 -6.90 -5.89
CA LYS A 50 -2.14 -6.32 -6.74
C LYS A 50 -2.40 -4.83 -6.93
N ILE A 51 -1.56 -4.01 -6.33
CA ILE A 51 -1.64 -2.56 -6.43
C ILE A 51 -0.59 -2.06 -7.42
N SER A 52 -1.05 -1.56 -8.55
CA SER A 52 -0.18 -1.07 -9.63
C SER A 52 0.32 0.36 -9.36
N ARG A 53 1.50 0.68 -9.89
CA ARG A 53 2.03 2.04 -9.87
C ARG A 53 1.32 2.93 -10.89
N VAL A 54 1.10 4.20 -10.53
CA VAL A 54 0.83 5.24 -11.51
C VAL A 54 2.03 6.18 -11.62
N LYS A 55 2.30 6.69 -12.84
CA LYS A 55 3.43 7.61 -13.12
C LYS A 55 3.08 9.08 -12.94
N THR A 56 1.79 9.41 -12.92
CA THR A 56 1.27 10.76 -12.66
C THR A 56 -0.03 10.69 -11.85
N LEU A 57 -0.40 11.79 -11.20
CA LEU A 57 -1.64 11.91 -10.43
C LEU A 57 -2.75 12.60 -11.24
N GLY A 58 -2.75 12.41 -12.55
CA GLY A 58 -3.80 12.89 -13.46
C GLY A 58 -5.00 11.94 -13.53
N LEU A 59 -6.17 12.47 -13.85
CA LEU A 59 -7.41 11.69 -14.07
C LEU A 59 -7.59 11.31 -15.54
N PRO A 60 -8.11 10.13 -15.81
CA PRO A 60 -8.31 9.02 -14.89
C PRO A 60 -6.98 8.31 -14.57
N LEU A 61 -6.79 7.85 -13.34
CA LEU A 61 -5.55 7.21 -12.90
C LEU A 61 -5.17 5.98 -13.75
N LYS A 62 -6.17 5.26 -14.25
CA LYS A 62 -5.97 4.04 -15.06
C LYS A 62 -5.09 4.25 -16.28
N ILE A 63 -5.18 5.38 -16.97
CA ILE A 63 -4.35 5.63 -18.17
C ILE A 63 -2.88 5.90 -17.84
N HIS A 64 -2.59 6.15 -16.58
CA HIS A 64 -1.23 6.41 -16.08
C HIS A 64 -0.61 5.19 -15.40
N GLU A 65 -1.30 4.04 -15.42
CA GLU A 65 -0.85 2.80 -14.82
C GLU A 65 0.42 2.26 -15.48
N VAL A 66 1.35 1.80 -14.66
CA VAL A 66 2.56 1.08 -15.08
C VAL A 66 2.42 -0.38 -14.68
N ILE A 67 1.89 -1.20 -15.59
CA ILE A 67 1.52 -2.61 -15.34
C ILE A 67 2.70 -3.44 -14.82
N SER A 68 3.93 -3.13 -15.26
CA SER A 68 5.15 -3.84 -14.85
C SER A 68 5.68 -3.46 -13.46
N ALA A 69 5.08 -2.44 -12.81
CA ALA A 69 5.46 -1.98 -11.49
C ALA A 69 4.28 -2.08 -10.53
N PHE A 70 4.34 -2.99 -9.59
CA PHE A 70 3.25 -3.25 -8.65
C PHE A 70 3.77 -3.73 -7.30
N LYS A 71 2.91 -3.64 -6.30
CA LYS A 71 3.06 -4.24 -4.98
C LYS A 71 2.06 -5.39 -4.84
N LEU A 72 2.39 -6.42 -4.04
CA LEU A 72 1.45 -7.48 -3.68
C LEU A 72 1.22 -7.45 -2.17
N TYR A 73 -0.04 -7.30 -1.78
CA TYR A 73 -0.49 -7.37 -0.40
C TYR A 73 -1.28 -8.65 -0.16
N LEU A 74 -1.26 -9.15 1.05
CA LEU A 74 -2.05 -10.32 1.44
C LEU A 74 -3.48 -9.90 1.80
N LEU A 75 -4.43 -10.79 1.58
CA LEU A 75 -5.84 -10.56 1.90
C LEU A 75 -6.10 -10.31 3.41
N ASP A 76 -5.15 -10.67 4.27
CA ASP A 76 -5.30 -10.60 5.72
C ASP A 76 -3.97 -10.42 6.45
N CYS A 77 -3.96 -9.61 7.51
CA CYS A 77 -2.77 -9.34 8.32
C CYS A 77 -2.35 -10.53 9.20
N GLY A 78 -3.30 -11.34 9.66
CA GLY A 78 -3.00 -12.56 10.41
C GLY A 78 -2.23 -13.56 9.54
N LEU A 79 -2.61 -13.65 8.27
CA LEU A 79 -1.90 -14.46 7.28
C LEU A 79 -0.48 -13.94 7.04
N LEU A 80 -0.29 -12.62 6.94
CA LEU A 80 1.04 -12.01 6.86
C LEU A 80 1.88 -12.37 8.09
N GLY A 81 1.29 -12.30 9.29
CA GLY A 81 1.94 -12.68 10.55
C GLY A 81 2.37 -14.15 10.59
N ALA A 82 1.49 -15.04 10.17
CA ALA A 82 1.78 -16.47 10.10
C ALA A 82 2.91 -16.78 9.11
N MET A 83 2.88 -16.17 7.92
CA MET A 83 3.88 -16.37 6.88
C MET A 83 5.25 -15.78 7.24
N SER A 84 5.27 -14.61 7.86
CA SER A 84 6.51 -13.94 8.32
C SER A 84 7.03 -14.52 9.62
N LYS A 85 6.27 -15.41 10.29
CA LYS A 85 6.56 -15.94 11.62
C LYS A 85 6.76 -14.83 12.67
N THR A 86 6.04 -13.70 12.52
CA THR A 86 6.14 -12.56 13.42
C THR A 86 5.38 -12.85 14.70
N PRO A 87 6.02 -12.90 15.87
CA PRO A 87 5.33 -13.02 17.14
C PRO A 87 4.41 -11.81 17.36
N PRO A 88 3.11 -11.98 17.68
CA PRO A 88 2.19 -10.85 17.89
C PRO A 88 2.70 -9.82 18.90
N ALA A 89 3.42 -10.25 19.93
CA ALA A 89 4.01 -9.37 20.93
C ALA A 89 4.96 -8.33 20.33
N LEU A 90 5.66 -8.64 19.22
CA LEU A 90 6.55 -7.68 18.56
C LEU A 90 5.79 -6.50 17.97
N LEU A 91 4.57 -6.71 17.49
CA LEU A 91 3.72 -5.66 16.92
C LEU A 91 3.18 -4.69 18.00
N LEU A 92 3.17 -5.12 19.26
CA LEU A 92 2.70 -4.33 20.40
C LEU A 92 3.81 -3.51 21.06
N LEU A 93 5.08 -3.78 20.77
CA LEU A 93 6.20 -3.05 21.36
C LEU A 93 6.24 -1.62 20.84
N PRO A 94 6.28 -0.60 21.71
CA PRO A 94 6.43 0.79 21.29
C PRO A 94 7.84 1.04 20.71
N ASN A 95 7.93 1.97 19.77
CA ASN A 95 9.20 2.51 19.23
C ASN A 95 10.22 1.45 18.76
N ASN A 96 9.75 0.37 18.16
CA ASN A 96 10.61 -0.66 17.60
C ASN A 96 10.50 -0.69 16.08
N ASP A 97 11.31 0.12 15.41
CA ASP A 97 11.33 0.28 13.95
C ASP A 97 11.66 -1.02 13.19
N ASN A 98 12.24 -2.01 13.86
CA ASN A 98 12.66 -3.29 13.27
C ASN A 98 11.57 -4.37 13.32
N THR A 99 10.35 -4.05 13.73
CA THR A 99 9.28 -5.05 13.94
C THR A 99 8.44 -5.35 12.72
N GLY A 100 8.64 -4.64 11.59
CA GLY A 100 7.77 -4.76 10.42
C GLY A 100 6.37 -4.15 10.61
N LYS A 101 6.12 -3.38 11.67
CA LYS A 101 4.83 -2.73 11.94
C LYS A 101 4.30 -1.96 10.73
N GLY A 102 5.18 -1.24 10.03
CA GLY A 102 4.83 -0.50 8.81
C GLY A 102 4.21 -1.40 7.74
N ASP A 103 4.76 -2.60 7.57
CA ASP A 103 4.30 -3.56 6.55
C ASP A 103 2.91 -4.09 6.90
N PHE A 104 2.68 -4.42 8.17
CA PHE A 104 1.37 -4.85 8.67
C PHE A 104 0.32 -3.75 8.56
N THR A 105 0.69 -2.51 8.92
CA THR A 105 -0.21 -1.37 8.88
C THR A 105 -0.61 -1.03 7.44
N GLU A 106 0.35 -1.04 6.51
CA GLU A 106 0.08 -0.79 5.09
C GLU A 106 -0.76 -1.93 4.49
N ASN A 107 -0.47 -3.20 4.83
CA ASN A 107 -1.31 -4.33 4.42
C ASN A 107 -2.74 -4.21 4.98
N PHE A 108 -2.89 -3.80 6.24
CA PHE A 108 -4.19 -3.56 6.85
C PHE A 108 -4.99 -2.49 6.07
N VAL A 109 -4.38 -1.34 5.78
CA VAL A 109 -5.04 -0.27 5.01
C VAL A 109 -5.38 -0.74 3.61
N CYS A 110 -4.52 -1.51 2.95
CA CYS A 110 -4.81 -2.14 1.66
C CYS A 110 -6.08 -3.00 1.73
N CYS A 111 -6.20 -3.85 2.75
CA CYS A 111 -7.40 -4.67 2.97
C CYS A 111 -8.67 -3.83 3.17
N GLN A 112 -8.58 -2.70 3.90
CA GLN A 112 -9.72 -1.80 4.08
C GLN A 112 -10.14 -1.17 2.74
N LEU A 113 -9.19 -0.67 1.96
CA LEU A 113 -9.43 -0.10 0.63
C LEU A 113 -10.05 -1.13 -0.32
N GLU A 114 -9.46 -2.31 -0.44
CA GLU A 114 -9.95 -3.37 -1.33
C GLU A 114 -11.33 -3.91 -0.93
N SER A 115 -11.67 -3.86 0.37
CA SER A 115 -13.00 -4.28 0.84
C SER A 115 -14.15 -3.45 0.28
N LEU A 116 -13.89 -2.23 -0.20
CA LEU A 116 -14.90 -1.34 -0.77
C LEU A 116 -15.18 -1.62 -2.26
N ARG A 117 -14.29 -2.30 -2.97
CA ARG A 117 -14.40 -2.78 -4.37
C ARG A 117 -14.76 -1.74 -5.43
N GLN A 118 -15.16 -0.54 -5.04
CA GLN A 118 -15.67 0.52 -5.97
C GLN A 118 -14.62 1.61 -6.21
N ILE A 119 -13.55 1.65 -5.42
CA ILE A 119 -12.52 2.67 -5.47
C ILE A 119 -11.30 2.13 -6.21
N PRO A 120 -10.91 2.69 -7.37
CA PRO A 120 -9.64 2.35 -8.01
C PRO A 120 -8.46 2.71 -7.11
N ILE A 121 -7.57 1.74 -6.86
CA ILE A 121 -6.45 1.86 -5.95
C ILE A 121 -5.15 1.66 -6.72
N TYR A 122 -4.23 2.57 -6.50
CA TYR A 122 -2.87 2.56 -7.05
C TYR A 122 -1.87 2.98 -5.98
N TYR A 123 -0.58 2.93 -6.30
CA TYR A 123 0.44 3.66 -5.56
C TYR A 123 1.19 4.61 -6.49
N TYR A 124 1.87 5.60 -5.93
CA TYR A 124 2.66 6.53 -6.72
C TYR A 124 4.11 6.53 -6.24
N SER A 125 5.04 6.44 -7.16
CA SER A 125 6.44 6.74 -6.90
C SER A 125 7.03 7.48 -8.08
N LYS A 126 7.78 8.54 -7.78
CA LYS A 126 8.47 9.31 -8.80
C LYS A 126 9.82 8.64 -9.11
N GLU A 127 10.10 8.43 -10.40
CA GLU A 127 11.39 7.90 -10.83
C GLU A 127 12.54 8.83 -10.38
N ASN A 128 13.64 8.22 -9.94
CA ASN A 128 14.83 8.92 -9.44
C ASN A 128 14.56 9.89 -8.26
N SER A 129 13.59 9.59 -7.41
CA SER A 129 13.22 10.41 -6.26
C SER A 129 12.79 9.52 -5.10
N GLN A 130 12.95 10.02 -3.89
CA GLN A 130 12.41 9.37 -2.68
C GLN A 130 10.92 9.66 -2.46
N LEU A 131 10.25 10.37 -3.40
CA LEU A 131 8.84 10.68 -3.28
C LEU A 131 8.01 9.44 -3.64
N GLU A 132 7.41 8.85 -2.64
CA GLU A 132 6.48 7.74 -2.75
C GLU A 132 5.23 8.03 -1.91
N LEU A 133 4.07 7.61 -2.40
CA LEU A 133 2.79 7.58 -1.70
C LEU A 133 2.36 6.13 -1.60
N ASP A 134 2.00 5.68 -0.41
CA ASP A 134 1.66 4.28 -0.14
C ASP A 134 0.49 3.84 -1.01
N PHE A 135 -0.57 4.68 -1.07
CA PHE A 135 -1.69 4.49 -2.00
C PHE A 135 -2.10 5.81 -2.65
N VAL A 136 -2.78 5.68 -3.77
CA VAL A 136 -3.49 6.76 -4.46
C VAL A 136 -4.84 6.21 -4.88
N ILE A 137 -5.92 6.86 -4.47
CA ILE A 137 -7.27 6.44 -4.81
C ILE A 137 -7.94 7.47 -5.71
N GLN A 138 -8.86 7.00 -6.55
CA GLN A 138 -9.71 7.85 -7.37
C GLN A 138 -11.16 7.72 -6.93
N THR A 139 -11.79 8.86 -6.59
CA THR A 139 -13.21 8.92 -6.24
C THR A 139 -13.87 10.01 -7.08
N GLY A 140 -14.71 9.59 -8.04
CA GLY A 140 -15.28 10.52 -9.00
C GLY A 140 -14.21 11.31 -9.76
N MET A 141 -14.20 12.63 -9.61
CA MET A 141 -13.22 13.53 -10.23
C MET A 141 -12.07 13.94 -9.30
N GLN A 142 -11.86 13.21 -8.22
CA GLN A 142 -10.79 13.50 -7.26
C GLN A 142 -9.74 12.40 -7.23
N VAL A 143 -8.48 12.82 -7.11
CA VAL A 143 -7.34 11.96 -6.79
C VAL A 143 -6.92 12.26 -5.36
N ILE A 144 -6.89 11.24 -4.53
CA ILE A 144 -6.56 11.36 -3.11
C ILE A 144 -5.29 10.58 -2.83
N PRO A 145 -4.18 11.26 -2.57
CA PRO A 145 -2.95 10.62 -2.11
C PRO A 145 -3.13 10.15 -0.66
N VAL A 146 -2.67 8.94 -0.39
CA VAL A 146 -2.81 8.28 0.91
C VAL A 146 -1.44 7.89 1.44
N GLU A 147 -1.18 8.27 2.69
CA GLU A 147 -0.01 7.89 3.46
C GLU A 147 -0.43 7.01 4.64
N VAL A 148 0.36 6.01 4.97
CA VAL A 148 0.11 5.09 6.09
C VAL A 148 1.25 5.21 7.09
N LYS A 149 0.92 5.37 8.37
CA LYS A 149 1.88 5.44 9.47
C LYS A 149 1.53 4.42 10.56
N ALA A 150 2.48 3.59 10.90
CA ALA A 150 2.32 2.57 11.94
C ALA A 150 2.36 3.14 13.35
N GLU A 151 2.70 4.41 13.50
CA GLU A 151 2.93 5.08 14.78
C GLU A 151 2.23 6.45 14.85
N GLU A 152 2.40 7.15 15.97
CA GLU A 152 1.82 8.48 16.20
C GLU A 152 2.57 9.60 15.47
N ASN A 153 3.76 9.32 14.92
CA ASN A 153 4.53 10.32 14.19
C ASN A 153 3.84 10.71 12.90
N LEU A 154 3.36 11.94 12.86
CA LEU A 154 2.59 12.49 11.75
C LEU A 154 3.46 13.17 10.66
N GLN A 155 4.77 12.98 10.66
CA GLN A 155 5.61 13.47 9.57
C GLN A 155 5.31 12.72 8.27
N SER A 156 4.84 13.45 7.27
CA SER A 156 4.44 12.92 5.95
C SER A 156 5.05 13.79 4.85
N LYS A 157 6.37 13.69 4.68
CA LYS A 157 7.12 14.54 3.73
C LYS A 157 6.63 14.38 2.30
N SER A 158 6.43 13.14 1.84
CA SER A 158 5.96 12.85 0.48
C SER A 158 4.55 13.36 0.25
N LEU A 159 3.64 13.14 1.20
CA LEU A 159 2.27 13.60 1.13
C LEU A 159 2.18 15.14 1.08
N LYS A 160 2.89 15.82 1.99
CA LYS A 160 2.97 17.30 2.03
C LYS A 160 3.55 17.87 0.73
N ALA A 161 4.64 17.30 0.22
CA ALA A 161 5.25 17.71 -1.03
C ALA A 161 4.31 17.53 -2.23
N THR A 162 3.51 16.45 -2.21
CA THR A 162 2.51 16.19 -3.26
C THR A 162 1.39 17.22 -3.22
N ILE A 163 0.80 17.47 -2.06
CA ILE A 163 -0.29 18.46 -1.90
C ILE A 163 0.18 19.85 -2.30
N ALA A 164 1.38 20.25 -1.90
CA ALA A 164 1.95 21.55 -2.28
C ALA A 164 2.14 21.70 -3.80
N LYS A 165 2.40 20.61 -4.51
CA LYS A 165 2.57 20.58 -5.96
C LYS A 165 1.25 20.65 -6.75
N TYR A 166 0.15 20.12 -6.16
CA TYR A 166 -1.15 20.04 -6.82
C TYR A 166 -2.18 20.88 -6.06
N PRO A 167 -2.38 22.17 -6.40
CA PRO A 167 -3.33 23.04 -5.71
C PRO A 167 -4.74 22.45 -5.68
N GLY A 168 -5.37 22.48 -4.49
CA GLY A 168 -6.71 21.93 -4.27
C GLY A 168 -6.74 20.43 -3.96
N MET A 169 -5.62 19.70 -4.09
CA MET A 169 -5.54 18.31 -3.70
C MET A 169 -5.54 18.18 -2.18
N LYS A 170 -6.36 17.29 -1.65
CA LYS A 170 -6.39 16.94 -0.22
C LYS A 170 -5.74 15.58 -0.04
N GLY A 171 -4.97 15.43 1.04
CA GLY A 171 -4.32 14.18 1.39
C GLY A 171 -5.05 13.45 2.51
N LEU A 172 -4.94 12.13 2.50
CA LEU A 172 -5.45 11.27 3.55
C LEU A 172 -4.26 10.56 4.22
N ARG A 173 -4.29 10.51 5.54
CA ARG A 173 -3.28 9.75 6.30
C ARG A 173 -3.99 8.85 7.30
N PHE A 174 -3.61 7.58 7.30
CA PHE A 174 -4.00 6.63 8.34
C PHE A 174 -2.85 6.44 9.33
N SER A 175 -3.13 6.56 10.63
CA SER A 175 -2.11 6.44 11.68
C SER A 175 -2.69 5.96 13.01
N MET A 176 -1.83 5.78 14.01
CA MET A 176 -2.26 5.50 15.38
C MET A 176 -2.77 6.75 16.12
N SER A 177 -2.59 7.96 15.55
CA SER A 177 -3.07 9.21 16.16
C SER A 177 -4.55 9.43 15.91
N ASP A 178 -5.16 10.25 16.77
CA ASP A 178 -6.56 10.65 16.69
C ASP A 178 -6.90 11.41 15.38
N TYR A 179 -8.20 11.49 15.09
CA TYR A 179 -8.71 12.26 13.96
C TYR A 179 -8.27 13.72 14.03
N ARG A 180 -7.76 14.23 12.91
CA ARG A 180 -7.32 15.61 12.78
C ARG A 180 -7.34 16.07 11.33
N GLU A 181 -7.79 17.30 11.10
CA GLU A 181 -7.62 17.99 9.83
C GLU A 181 -6.61 19.12 9.99
N GLN A 182 -5.53 19.09 9.22
CA GLN A 182 -4.50 20.11 9.27
C GLN A 182 -3.73 20.17 7.96
N ASP A 183 -3.44 21.38 7.46
CA ASP A 183 -2.59 21.61 6.28
C ASP A 183 -3.04 20.84 5.02
N GLY A 184 -4.34 20.69 4.81
CA GLY A 184 -4.89 19.94 3.66
C GLY A 184 -4.78 18.42 3.79
N ILE A 185 -4.39 17.92 4.97
CA ILE A 185 -4.32 16.48 5.29
C ILE A 185 -5.36 16.15 6.34
N THR A 186 -6.16 15.14 6.06
CA THR A 186 -7.02 14.50 7.05
C THR A 186 -6.31 13.28 7.61
N ASN A 187 -6.04 13.28 8.92
CA ASN A 187 -5.55 12.11 9.65
C ASN A 187 -6.74 11.34 10.21
N VAL A 188 -6.80 10.07 9.89
CA VAL A 188 -7.84 9.16 10.38
C VAL A 188 -7.17 8.04 11.18
N PRO A 189 -7.63 7.75 12.42
CA PRO A 189 -7.10 6.63 13.15
C PRO A 189 -7.35 5.31 12.41
N LEU A 190 -6.40 4.38 12.48
CA LEU A 190 -6.44 3.12 11.74
C LEU A 190 -7.74 2.35 11.94
N TYR A 191 -8.28 2.31 13.17
CA TYR A 191 -9.55 1.63 13.46
C TYR A 191 -10.77 2.27 12.77
N GLY A 192 -10.67 3.55 12.39
CA GLY A 192 -11.71 4.30 11.66
C GLY A 192 -11.54 4.24 10.13
N ALA A 193 -10.51 3.56 9.61
CA ALA A 193 -10.15 3.62 8.20
C ALA A 193 -11.32 3.24 7.29
N ARG A 194 -11.98 2.11 7.51
CA ARG A 194 -13.09 1.66 6.70
C ARG A 194 -14.27 2.64 6.71
N GLY A 195 -14.74 3.02 7.90
CA GLY A 195 -15.89 3.93 8.01
C GLY A 195 -15.63 5.29 7.37
N TYR A 196 -14.38 5.79 7.45
CA TYR A 196 -14.02 7.02 6.76
C TYR A 196 -13.98 6.85 5.23
N LEU A 197 -13.42 5.76 4.74
CA LEU A 197 -13.35 5.47 3.31
C LEU A 197 -14.74 5.28 2.68
N GLU A 198 -15.72 4.79 3.43
CA GLU A 198 -17.12 4.68 2.98
C GLU A 198 -17.75 6.04 2.67
N THR A 199 -17.20 7.14 3.18
CA THR A 199 -17.68 8.50 2.83
C THR A 199 -17.35 8.91 1.40
N TYR A 200 -16.50 8.17 0.69
CA TYR A 200 -16.12 8.42 -0.69
C TYR A 200 -16.93 7.60 -1.73
N ILE A 201 -17.84 6.74 -1.26
CA ILE A 201 -18.72 5.93 -2.09
C ILE A 201 -20.13 6.52 -2.05
#